data_51d9fecd456d47c9ae6e4594c5ebf5cf
#
_entry.id   51d9fecd456d47c9ae6e4594c5ebf5cf
#
_cell.length_a   1.000
_cell.length_b   1.000
_cell.length_c   1.000
_cell.angle_alpha   90.00
_cell.angle_beta   90.00
_cell.angle_gamma   90.00
#
_symmetry.space_group_name_H-M   'P 1'
#
loop_
_entity.id
_entity.type
_entity.pdbx_description
1 polymer ?
#
loop_
_entity_poly.entity_id
_entity_poly.type
_entity_poly.pdbx_seq_one_letter_code
_entity_poly.pdbx_strand_id
1 'polypeptide(L)'
;TGERMAVVGPNGAGKSTLFKVIAGLMKPDNGKVSVFGAEPSGHICISYLPQHSHVDWHFPVTVSDVVLMGRTGKIGYLRWASAKDREIVKYALNTVGLGSFSGRQISQLSGGQQQRMFIARALAQEADLMLMDEPVTGLDTPSQEELFTVLDSLKSEKVTVMFALHDLKLAASSFDRVMLLNHRLVGIGKPQDVFTKEQLKAAYGDRIQILEADHDIAVVDDTCCGEVEE
;
A
#
# COMPACT_ATOMS: atom_id res chain seq x y z
N THR A 1 -1.33 15.88 2.19
CA THR A 1 -0.21 15.43 1.33
C THR A 1 0.97 15.00 2.20
N GLY A 2 1.64 13.90 1.82
CA GLY A 2 2.77 13.37 2.58
C GLY A 2 2.39 12.61 3.86
N GLU A 3 1.11 12.29 4.07
CA GLU A 3 0.64 11.48 5.20
C GLU A 3 0.63 9.99 4.86
N ARG A 4 0.80 9.15 5.88
CA ARG A 4 0.56 7.72 5.79
C ARG A 4 -0.79 7.39 6.42
N MET A 5 -1.65 6.74 5.66
CA MET A 5 -2.97 6.31 6.13
C MET A 5 -3.12 4.79 6.03
N ALA A 6 -3.53 4.15 7.10
CA ALA A 6 -3.96 2.75 7.07
C ALA A 6 -5.47 2.64 6.85
N VAL A 7 -5.88 1.80 5.92
CA VAL A 7 -7.28 1.37 5.76
C VAL A 7 -7.41 -0.02 6.37
N VAL A 8 -8.11 -0.11 7.49
CA VAL A 8 -8.25 -1.33 8.26
C VAL A 8 -9.70 -1.81 8.31
N GLY A 9 -9.88 -3.10 8.45
CA GLY A 9 -11.20 -3.72 8.51
C GLY A 9 -11.12 -5.21 8.23
N PRO A 10 -12.18 -5.97 8.53
CA PRO A 10 -12.21 -7.42 8.35
C PRO A 10 -12.02 -7.81 6.87
N ASN A 11 -11.79 -9.12 6.64
CA ASN A 11 -11.77 -9.66 5.28
C ASN A 11 -13.13 -9.44 4.61
N GLY A 12 -13.13 -9.02 3.35
CA GLY A 12 -14.36 -8.64 2.64
C GLY A 12 -14.92 -7.25 2.96
N ALA A 13 -14.31 -6.46 3.85
CA ALA A 13 -14.78 -5.11 4.21
C ALA A 13 -14.82 -4.10 3.05
N GLY A 14 -14.24 -4.43 1.89
CA GLY A 14 -14.20 -3.57 0.71
C GLY A 14 -12.93 -2.74 0.54
N LYS A 15 -11.85 -3.01 1.30
CA LYS A 15 -10.58 -2.27 1.25
C LYS A 15 -10.00 -2.20 -0.17
N SER A 16 -9.81 -3.37 -0.83
CA SER A 16 -9.28 -3.45 -2.19
C SER A 16 -10.22 -2.82 -3.22
N THR A 17 -11.54 -2.93 -3.02
CA THR A 17 -12.55 -2.27 -3.87
C THR A 17 -12.43 -0.75 -3.75
N LEU A 18 -12.30 -0.22 -2.55
CA LEU A 18 -12.06 1.21 -2.31
C LEU A 18 -10.81 1.69 -3.05
N PHE A 19 -9.70 0.95 -2.96
CA PHE A 19 -8.46 1.30 -3.66
C PHE A 19 -8.61 1.29 -5.19
N LYS A 20 -9.32 0.28 -5.74
CA LYS A 20 -9.60 0.24 -7.19
C LYS A 20 -10.45 1.42 -7.64
N VAL A 21 -11.42 1.85 -6.82
CA VAL A 21 -12.25 3.03 -7.11
C VAL A 21 -11.42 4.31 -7.02
N ILE A 22 -10.58 4.49 -5.99
CA ILE A 22 -9.67 5.65 -5.87
C ILE A 22 -8.65 5.68 -7.01
N ALA A 23 -8.14 4.52 -7.43
CA ALA A 23 -7.20 4.40 -8.55
C ALA A 23 -7.85 4.63 -9.93
N GLY A 24 -9.18 4.78 -10.00
CA GLY A 24 -9.91 4.92 -11.26
C GLY A 24 -10.03 3.62 -12.08
N LEU A 25 -9.69 2.47 -11.48
CA LEU A 25 -9.78 1.15 -12.11
C LEU A 25 -11.21 0.58 -12.05
N MET A 26 -12.04 1.13 -11.17
CA MET A 26 -13.45 0.78 -11.02
C MET A 26 -14.27 2.06 -10.86
N LYS A 27 -15.40 2.14 -11.54
CA LYS A 27 -16.33 3.26 -11.38
C LYS A 27 -17.22 3.00 -10.16
N PRO A 28 -17.53 4.03 -9.34
CA PRO A 28 -18.52 3.88 -8.29
C PRO A 28 -19.91 3.76 -8.91
N ASP A 29 -20.78 2.93 -8.33
CA ASP A 29 -22.18 2.81 -8.76
C ASP A 29 -22.94 4.11 -8.55
N ASN A 30 -22.63 4.84 -7.47
CA ASN A 30 -23.21 6.11 -7.13
C ASN A 30 -22.15 7.06 -6.55
N GLY A 31 -22.36 8.35 -6.71
CA GLY A 31 -21.48 9.37 -6.18
C GLY A 31 -20.32 9.73 -7.10
N LYS A 32 -19.34 10.43 -6.56
CA LYS A 32 -18.13 10.90 -7.27
C LYS A 32 -16.91 10.67 -6.40
N VAL A 33 -15.80 10.35 -7.04
CA VAL A 33 -14.49 10.26 -6.39
C VAL A 33 -13.67 11.47 -6.77
N SER A 34 -13.10 12.14 -5.78
CA SER A 34 -12.17 13.24 -5.97
C SER A 34 -10.94 13.01 -5.10
N VAL A 35 -9.76 13.10 -5.70
CA VAL A 35 -8.47 12.97 -5.05
C VAL A 35 -7.72 14.27 -5.25
N PHE A 36 -7.30 14.94 -4.18
CA PHE A 36 -6.68 16.28 -4.21
C PHE A 36 -7.49 17.31 -5.04
N GLY A 37 -8.83 17.18 -5.07
CA GLY A 37 -9.72 18.09 -5.80
C GLY A 37 -9.94 17.75 -7.28
N ALA A 38 -9.32 16.70 -7.82
CA ALA A 38 -9.50 16.26 -9.20
C ALA A 38 -10.07 14.83 -9.27
N GLU A 39 -10.64 14.45 -10.42
CA GLU A 39 -11.05 13.06 -10.67
C GLU A 39 -9.82 12.15 -10.82
N PRO A 40 -9.92 10.85 -10.47
CA PRO A 40 -8.78 9.92 -10.55
C PRO A 40 -8.12 9.80 -11.95
N SER A 41 -8.88 10.08 -13.01
CA SER A 41 -8.38 10.10 -14.39
C SER A 41 -7.81 11.46 -14.82
N GLY A 42 -7.73 12.44 -13.91
CA GLY A 42 -7.27 13.81 -14.18
C GLY A 42 -5.74 13.95 -14.11
N HIS A 43 -5.28 15.07 -13.53
CA HIS A 43 -3.86 15.44 -13.46
C HIS A 43 -3.07 14.77 -12.32
N ILE A 44 -3.73 13.96 -11.49
CA ILE A 44 -3.10 13.32 -10.33
C ILE A 44 -2.49 11.98 -10.76
N CYS A 45 -1.23 11.79 -10.41
CA CYS A 45 -0.57 10.53 -10.65
C CYS A 45 -0.82 9.59 -9.46
N ILE A 46 -1.66 8.57 -9.68
CA ILE A 46 -1.97 7.53 -8.68
C ILE A 46 -1.25 6.25 -9.05
N SER A 47 -0.46 5.71 -8.12
CA SER A 47 0.13 4.38 -8.25
C SER A 47 -0.66 3.40 -7.40
N TYR A 48 -1.10 2.30 -7.99
CA TYR A 48 -1.78 1.22 -7.27
C TYR A 48 -0.96 -0.06 -7.35
N LEU A 49 -0.66 -0.61 -6.19
CA LEU A 49 -0.03 -1.90 -6.02
C LEU A 49 -1.07 -2.89 -5.46
N PRO A 50 -1.58 -3.82 -6.30
CA PRO A 50 -2.48 -4.87 -5.85
C PRO A 50 -1.74 -5.89 -4.98
N GLN A 51 -2.49 -6.71 -4.27
CA GLN A 51 -1.96 -7.84 -3.51
C GLN A 51 -1.06 -8.75 -4.38
N HIS A 52 -0.02 -9.31 -3.80
CA HIS A 52 1.07 -10.06 -4.46
C HIS A 52 0.67 -11.18 -5.43
N SER A 53 -0.52 -11.75 -5.27
CA SER A 53 -1.00 -12.92 -6.02
C SER A 53 -1.18 -12.70 -7.54
N HIS A 54 -1.06 -11.47 -8.02
CA HIS A 54 -1.32 -11.11 -9.42
C HIS A 54 -0.06 -10.77 -10.23
N VAL A 55 1.13 -10.94 -9.66
CA VAL A 55 2.40 -10.64 -10.34
C VAL A 55 3.07 -11.94 -10.79
N ASP A 56 3.35 -12.07 -12.08
CA ASP A 56 4.18 -13.16 -12.59
C ASP A 56 5.66 -12.85 -12.33
N TRP A 57 6.20 -13.41 -11.26
CA TRP A 57 7.60 -13.24 -10.86
C TRP A 57 8.59 -13.97 -11.78
N HIS A 58 8.15 -14.89 -12.62
CA HIS A 58 9.01 -15.61 -13.57
C HIS A 58 9.16 -14.86 -14.90
N PHE A 59 8.45 -13.73 -15.05
CA PHE A 59 8.60 -12.93 -16.26
C PHE A 59 10.04 -12.40 -16.39
N PRO A 60 10.73 -12.56 -17.53
CA PRO A 60 12.16 -12.32 -17.69
C PRO A 60 12.48 -10.83 -17.84
N VAL A 61 12.20 -10.04 -16.84
CA VAL A 61 12.51 -8.60 -16.77
C VAL A 61 13.42 -8.30 -15.59
N THR A 62 14.21 -7.25 -15.74
CA THR A 62 15.07 -6.75 -14.66
C THR A 62 14.31 -5.80 -13.72
N VAL A 63 14.88 -5.58 -12.54
CA VAL A 63 14.40 -4.59 -11.57
C VAL A 63 14.29 -3.20 -12.21
N SER A 64 15.31 -2.82 -12.99
CA SER A 64 15.33 -1.53 -13.71
C SER A 64 14.19 -1.43 -14.74
N ASP A 65 13.88 -2.53 -15.45
CA ASP A 65 12.80 -2.54 -16.44
C ASP A 65 11.43 -2.29 -15.78
N VAL A 66 11.17 -2.96 -14.64
CA VAL A 66 9.92 -2.77 -13.90
C VAL A 66 9.78 -1.32 -13.40
N VAL A 67 10.86 -0.74 -12.86
CA VAL A 67 10.84 0.64 -12.41
C VAL A 67 10.66 1.60 -13.58
N LEU A 68 11.29 1.32 -14.73
CA LEU A 68 11.13 2.11 -15.97
C LEU A 68 9.70 2.05 -16.51
N MET A 69 8.96 0.94 -16.30
CA MET A 69 7.53 0.88 -16.66
C MET A 69 6.71 1.97 -15.95
N GLY A 70 7.14 2.46 -14.79
CA GLY A 70 6.53 3.62 -14.14
C GLY A 70 6.57 4.90 -15.00
N ARG A 71 7.51 5.00 -15.93
CA ARG A 71 7.68 6.16 -16.83
C ARG A 71 6.84 6.09 -18.11
N THR A 72 6.22 4.93 -18.42
CA THR A 72 5.53 4.73 -19.71
C THR A 72 4.49 5.79 -20.03
N GLY A 73 3.72 6.24 -19.04
CA GLY A 73 2.74 7.32 -19.24
C GLY A 73 3.36 8.67 -19.63
N LYS A 74 4.61 8.94 -19.20
CA LYS A 74 5.33 10.19 -19.49
C LYS A 74 6.21 10.08 -20.73
N ILE A 75 6.77 8.90 -21.01
CA ILE A 75 7.55 8.64 -22.23
C ILE A 75 6.63 8.65 -23.46
N GLY A 76 5.42 8.12 -23.33
CA GLY A 76 4.45 7.98 -24.41
C GLY A 76 4.70 6.75 -25.28
N TYR A 77 3.68 6.39 -26.08
CA TYR A 77 3.74 5.28 -27.02
C TYR A 77 4.79 5.53 -28.12
N LEU A 78 5.53 4.50 -28.49
CA LEU A 78 6.53 4.51 -29.56
C LEU A 78 7.76 5.41 -29.32
N ARG A 79 8.03 5.80 -28.08
CA ARG A 79 9.23 6.54 -27.72
C ARG A 79 10.15 5.71 -26.82
N TRP A 80 11.44 5.90 -27.02
CA TRP A 80 12.46 5.29 -26.17
C TRP A 80 12.70 6.13 -24.91
N ALA A 81 13.07 5.47 -23.82
CA ALA A 81 13.44 6.14 -22.58
C ALA A 81 14.64 7.08 -22.79
N SER A 82 14.47 8.33 -22.41
CA SER A 82 15.52 9.35 -22.47
C SER A 82 16.58 9.14 -21.37
N ALA A 83 17.69 9.89 -21.45
CA ALA A 83 18.68 9.93 -20.38
C ALA A 83 18.04 10.37 -19.03
N LYS A 84 17.14 11.37 -19.09
CA LYS A 84 16.41 11.86 -17.93
C LYS A 84 15.55 10.78 -17.29
N ASP A 85 14.84 9.95 -18.07
CA ASP A 85 14.03 8.86 -17.53
C ASP A 85 14.90 7.82 -16.80
N ARG A 86 16.08 7.52 -17.36
CA ARG A 86 17.03 6.60 -16.72
C ARG A 86 17.62 7.15 -15.43
N GLU A 87 17.87 8.45 -15.35
CA GLU A 87 18.30 9.13 -14.12
C GLU A 87 17.22 9.07 -13.04
N ILE A 88 15.94 9.27 -13.41
CA ILE A 88 14.80 9.14 -12.47
C ILE A 88 14.70 7.69 -11.96
N VAL A 89 14.82 6.70 -12.83
CA VAL A 89 14.84 5.28 -12.44
C VAL A 89 16.00 4.98 -11.47
N LYS A 90 17.19 5.48 -11.77
CA LYS A 90 18.37 5.31 -10.91
C LYS A 90 18.16 5.97 -9.55
N TYR A 91 17.62 7.18 -9.52
CA TYR A 91 17.26 7.88 -8.29
C TYR A 91 16.26 7.07 -7.48
N ALA A 92 15.15 6.63 -8.09
CA ALA A 92 14.10 5.85 -7.42
C ALA A 92 14.66 4.53 -6.82
N LEU A 93 15.49 3.82 -7.58
CA LEU A 93 16.14 2.59 -7.09
C LEU A 93 17.09 2.84 -5.93
N ASN A 94 17.86 3.92 -5.96
CA ASN A 94 18.75 4.28 -4.85
C ASN A 94 17.97 4.68 -3.59
N THR A 95 16.86 5.41 -3.74
CA THR A 95 15.99 5.82 -2.63
C THR A 95 15.44 4.61 -1.86
N VAL A 96 15.12 3.51 -2.56
CA VAL A 96 14.62 2.29 -1.92
C VAL A 96 15.71 1.25 -1.60
N GLY A 97 16.99 1.60 -1.75
CA GLY A 97 18.13 0.71 -1.46
C GLY A 97 18.32 -0.44 -2.47
N LEU A 98 17.79 -0.31 -3.70
CA LEU A 98 17.90 -1.33 -4.74
C LEU A 98 18.83 -0.97 -5.90
N GLY A 99 19.67 0.06 -5.76
CA GLY A 99 20.56 0.51 -6.83
C GLY A 99 21.49 -0.58 -7.36
N SER A 100 22.08 -1.40 -6.47
CA SER A 100 22.96 -2.53 -6.84
C SER A 100 22.21 -3.72 -7.45
N PHE A 101 20.88 -3.75 -7.36
CA PHE A 101 20.02 -4.82 -7.88
C PHE A 101 19.42 -4.47 -9.24
N SER A 102 19.69 -3.31 -9.79
CA SER A 102 19.04 -2.78 -11.01
C SER A 102 19.04 -3.76 -12.20
N GLY A 103 20.15 -4.48 -12.42
CA GLY A 103 20.29 -5.48 -13.48
C GLY A 103 19.83 -6.90 -13.12
N ARG A 104 19.40 -7.16 -11.88
CA ARG A 104 18.90 -8.49 -11.48
C ARG A 104 17.50 -8.75 -12.03
N GLN A 105 17.19 -10.01 -12.29
CA GLN A 105 15.82 -10.43 -12.61
C GLN A 105 14.93 -10.33 -11.37
N ILE A 106 13.66 -9.97 -11.55
CA ILE A 106 12.70 -9.81 -10.46
C ILE A 106 12.47 -11.10 -9.66
N SER A 107 12.61 -12.27 -10.29
CA SER A 107 12.54 -13.59 -9.66
C SER A 107 13.63 -13.84 -8.60
N GLN A 108 14.71 -13.06 -8.64
CA GLN A 108 15.85 -13.19 -7.71
C GLN A 108 15.72 -12.28 -6.48
N LEU A 109 14.64 -11.54 -6.36
CA LEU A 109 14.38 -10.63 -5.25
C LEU A 109 13.67 -11.35 -4.10
N SER A 110 14.05 -11.01 -2.85
CA SER A 110 13.24 -11.35 -1.68
C SER A 110 11.90 -10.60 -1.68
N GLY A 111 10.91 -11.07 -0.90
CA GLY A 111 9.60 -10.41 -0.79
C GLY A 111 9.70 -8.92 -0.42
N GLY A 112 10.55 -8.56 0.55
CA GLY A 112 10.79 -7.17 0.92
C GLY A 112 11.44 -6.35 -0.20
N GLN A 113 12.37 -6.94 -0.96
CA GLN A 113 12.96 -6.29 -2.13
C GLN A 113 11.93 -6.10 -3.25
N GLN A 114 11.03 -7.04 -3.44
CA GLN A 114 9.92 -6.94 -4.40
C GLN A 114 9.00 -5.77 -4.05
N GLN A 115 8.63 -5.61 -2.78
CA GLN A 115 7.82 -4.46 -2.32
C GLN A 115 8.55 -3.13 -2.57
N ARG A 116 9.81 -3.05 -2.21
CA ARG A 116 10.61 -1.83 -2.42
C ARG A 116 10.78 -1.50 -3.92
N MET A 117 10.85 -2.52 -4.79
CA MET A 117 10.87 -2.30 -6.24
C MET A 117 9.57 -1.64 -6.73
N PHE A 118 8.40 -2.03 -6.21
CA PHE A 118 7.15 -1.37 -6.58
C PHE A 118 7.05 0.06 -6.04
N ILE A 119 7.63 0.34 -4.87
CA ILE A 119 7.76 1.72 -4.39
C ILE A 119 8.66 2.53 -5.33
N ALA A 120 9.80 1.97 -5.76
CA ALA A 120 10.66 2.63 -6.74
C ALA A 120 9.92 2.92 -8.06
N ARG A 121 9.10 1.98 -8.53
CA ARG A 121 8.26 2.19 -9.71
C ARG A 121 7.28 3.35 -9.53
N ALA A 122 6.64 3.46 -8.36
CA ALA A 122 5.73 4.56 -8.06
C ALA A 122 6.46 5.91 -7.95
N LEU A 123 7.66 5.93 -7.36
CA LEU A 123 8.54 7.11 -7.37
C LEU A 123 8.93 7.51 -8.79
N ALA A 124 9.33 6.55 -9.62
CA ALA A 124 9.66 6.81 -11.03
C ALA A 124 8.44 7.32 -11.82
N GLN A 125 7.24 6.90 -11.47
CA GLN A 125 5.99 7.42 -12.01
C GLN A 125 5.74 8.88 -11.58
N GLU A 126 6.44 9.37 -10.52
CA GLU A 126 6.19 10.65 -9.83
C GLU A 126 4.74 10.69 -9.31
N ALA A 127 4.36 9.64 -8.60
CA ALA A 127 3.02 9.50 -8.05
C ALA A 127 2.80 10.43 -6.85
N ASP A 128 1.67 11.13 -6.83
CA ASP A 128 1.21 11.96 -5.70
C ASP A 128 0.54 11.11 -4.61
N LEU A 129 -0.09 10.00 -5.03
CA LEU A 129 -0.77 9.04 -4.18
C LEU A 129 -0.35 7.61 -4.50
N MET A 130 0.08 6.88 -3.49
CA MET A 130 0.42 5.46 -3.58
C MET A 130 -0.59 4.64 -2.78
N LEU A 131 -1.24 3.70 -3.43
CA LEU A 131 -2.20 2.77 -2.83
C LEU A 131 -1.58 1.37 -2.84
N MET A 132 -1.46 0.75 -1.67
CA MET A 132 -0.84 -0.56 -1.51
C MET A 132 -1.79 -1.51 -0.77
N ASP A 133 -2.13 -2.62 -1.43
CA ASP A 133 -3.04 -3.62 -0.87
C ASP A 133 -2.22 -4.73 -0.19
N GLU A 134 -2.27 -4.77 1.14
CA GLU A 134 -1.57 -5.73 2.01
C GLU A 134 -0.05 -5.87 1.73
N PRO A 135 0.71 -4.76 1.64
CA PRO A 135 2.11 -4.83 1.20
C PRO A 135 3.07 -5.47 2.21
N VAL A 136 2.65 -5.66 3.46
CA VAL A 136 3.48 -6.24 4.53
C VAL A 136 3.17 -7.72 4.78
N THR A 137 2.13 -8.27 4.15
CA THR A 137 1.73 -9.66 4.35
C THR A 137 2.83 -10.60 3.85
N GLY A 138 3.25 -11.53 4.70
CA GLY A 138 4.30 -12.50 4.39
C GLY A 138 5.73 -11.96 4.45
N LEU A 139 5.95 -10.72 4.91
CA LEU A 139 7.27 -10.18 5.17
C LEU A 139 7.72 -10.51 6.59
N ASP A 140 9.00 -10.84 6.74
CA ASP A 140 9.66 -10.92 8.04
C ASP A 140 9.87 -9.53 8.66
N THR A 141 10.07 -9.48 9.98
CA THR A 141 10.22 -8.23 10.72
C THR A 141 11.30 -7.29 10.16
N PRO A 142 12.53 -7.76 9.84
CA PRO A 142 13.54 -6.90 9.24
C PRO A 142 13.09 -6.28 7.91
N SER A 143 12.44 -7.05 7.04
CA SER A 143 11.93 -6.54 5.75
C SER A 143 10.82 -5.51 5.94
N GLN A 144 9.98 -5.67 6.96
CA GLN A 144 8.97 -4.66 7.32
C GLN A 144 9.61 -3.36 7.80
N GLU A 145 10.63 -3.42 8.68
CA GLU A 145 11.36 -2.24 9.17
C GLU A 145 12.04 -1.48 8.02
N GLU A 146 12.69 -2.21 7.10
CA GLU A 146 13.29 -1.61 5.91
C GLU A 146 12.23 -0.92 5.03
N LEU A 147 11.05 -1.55 4.85
CA LEU A 147 9.95 -0.97 4.11
C LEU A 147 9.48 0.35 4.75
N PHE A 148 9.27 0.36 6.08
CA PHE A 148 8.86 1.57 6.79
C PHE A 148 9.93 2.67 6.75
N THR A 149 11.21 2.32 6.80
CA THR A 149 12.31 3.28 6.62
C THR A 149 12.24 3.96 5.24
N VAL A 150 11.96 3.18 4.18
CA VAL A 150 11.73 3.74 2.85
C VAL A 150 10.51 4.65 2.83
N LEU A 151 9.40 4.24 3.46
CA LEU A 151 8.18 5.05 3.53
C LEU A 151 8.39 6.37 4.29
N ASP A 152 9.29 6.40 5.29
CA ASP A 152 9.65 7.65 5.97
C ASP A 152 10.37 8.62 5.02
N SER A 153 11.20 8.12 4.10
CA SER A 153 11.83 8.96 3.08
C SER A 153 10.81 9.59 2.12
N LEU A 154 9.67 8.91 1.85
CA LEU A 154 8.62 9.43 0.97
C LEU A 154 7.87 10.64 1.55
N LYS A 155 7.90 10.84 2.86
CA LYS A 155 7.33 12.05 3.48
C LYS A 155 8.02 13.31 2.97
N SER A 156 9.34 13.27 2.77
CA SER A 156 10.11 14.39 2.21
C SER A 156 9.75 14.67 0.75
N GLU A 157 9.37 13.65 0.01
CA GLU A 157 8.89 13.74 -1.38
C GLU A 157 7.42 14.17 -1.50
N LYS A 158 6.72 14.37 -0.36
CA LYS A 158 5.29 14.73 -0.27
C LYS A 158 4.34 13.70 -0.89
N VAL A 159 4.77 12.46 -1.06
CA VAL A 159 3.92 11.36 -1.55
C VAL A 159 2.99 10.93 -0.44
N THR A 160 1.70 10.91 -0.72
CA THR A 160 0.70 10.35 0.21
C THR A 160 0.63 8.84 0.01
N VAL A 161 0.62 8.09 1.11
CA VAL A 161 0.61 6.63 1.05
C VAL A 161 -0.60 6.08 1.79
N MET A 162 -1.35 5.19 1.15
CA MET A 162 -2.45 4.46 1.79
C MET A 162 -2.21 2.95 1.72
N PHE A 163 -2.27 2.29 2.86
CA PHE A 163 -2.15 0.84 2.99
C PHE A 163 -3.48 0.22 3.39
N ALA A 164 -3.91 -0.81 2.68
CA ALA A 164 -4.91 -1.73 3.23
C ALA A 164 -4.19 -2.74 4.14
N LEU A 165 -4.64 -2.82 5.38
CA LEU A 165 -4.06 -3.69 6.40
C LEU A 165 -5.16 -4.46 7.14
N HIS A 166 -4.79 -5.58 7.74
CA HIS A 166 -5.61 -6.30 8.71
C HIS A 166 -5.05 -6.16 10.13
N ASP A 167 -3.77 -5.84 10.29
CA ASP A 167 -3.10 -5.67 11.59
C ASP A 167 -3.37 -4.28 12.17
N LEU A 168 -4.18 -4.24 13.24
CA LEU A 168 -4.53 -3.00 13.94
C LEU A 168 -3.37 -2.45 14.76
N LYS A 169 -2.48 -3.30 15.30
CA LYS A 169 -1.32 -2.85 16.07
C LYS A 169 -0.34 -2.11 15.16
N LEU A 170 -0.04 -2.71 14.00
CA LEU A 170 0.80 -2.08 12.99
C LEU A 170 0.18 -0.78 12.49
N ALA A 171 -1.13 -0.75 12.27
CA ALA A 171 -1.83 0.46 11.87
C ALA A 171 -1.74 1.56 12.93
N ALA A 172 -1.84 1.21 14.22
CA ALA A 172 -1.74 2.16 15.32
C ALA A 172 -0.33 2.74 15.50
N SER A 173 0.71 1.92 15.33
CA SER A 173 2.10 2.33 15.61
C SER A 173 2.79 3.03 14.45
N SER A 174 2.41 2.74 13.19
CA SER A 174 3.20 3.12 12.02
C SER A 174 2.51 4.09 11.07
N PHE A 175 1.27 4.49 11.35
CA PHE A 175 0.49 5.36 10.47
C PHE A 175 0.01 6.63 11.15
N ASP A 176 0.02 7.73 10.40
CA ASP A 176 -0.42 9.05 10.91
C ASP A 176 -1.93 9.11 11.10
N ARG A 177 -2.67 8.39 10.24
CA ARG A 177 -4.13 8.28 10.26
C ARG A 177 -4.59 6.88 9.92
N VAL A 178 -5.77 6.54 10.40
CA VAL A 178 -6.45 5.29 10.09
C VAL A 178 -7.86 5.55 9.56
N MET A 179 -8.30 4.67 8.67
CA MET A 179 -9.67 4.58 8.19
C MET A 179 -10.19 3.19 8.54
N LEU A 180 -11.24 3.12 9.36
CA LEU A 180 -11.88 1.88 9.75
C LEU A 180 -13.06 1.61 8.85
N LEU A 181 -13.01 0.50 8.10
CA LEU A 181 -13.95 0.15 7.05
C LEU A 181 -14.60 -1.21 7.31
N ASN A 182 -15.93 -1.27 7.16
CA ASN A 182 -16.69 -2.53 7.06
C ASN A 182 -17.92 -2.28 6.18
N HIS A 183 -17.79 -2.45 4.84
CA HIS A 183 -18.77 -2.10 3.81
C HIS A 183 -19.21 -0.62 3.84
N ARG A 184 -19.00 0.04 4.96
CA ARG A 184 -19.23 1.48 5.20
C ARG A 184 -18.06 2.05 5.99
N LEU A 185 -17.88 3.34 5.91
CA LEU A 185 -16.94 4.06 6.75
C LEU A 185 -17.44 4.02 8.20
N VAL A 186 -16.67 3.43 9.11
CA VAL A 186 -16.97 3.37 10.54
C VAL A 186 -16.30 4.54 11.25
N GLY A 187 -15.03 4.83 10.92
CA GLY A 187 -14.29 5.93 11.50
C GLY A 187 -13.09 6.31 10.64
N ILE A 188 -12.67 7.57 10.75
CA ILE A 188 -11.44 8.09 10.11
C ILE A 188 -10.81 9.16 11.00
N GLY A 189 -9.53 9.06 11.28
CA GLY A 189 -8.83 10.00 12.16
C GLY A 189 -7.46 9.50 12.59
N LYS A 190 -6.96 10.00 13.72
CA LYS A 190 -5.78 9.43 14.34
C LYS A 190 -6.11 8.04 14.92
N PRO A 191 -5.15 7.13 15.01
CA PRO A 191 -5.40 5.77 15.55
C PRO A 191 -6.10 5.79 16.91
N GLN A 192 -5.66 6.62 17.84
CA GLN A 192 -6.24 6.75 19.18
C GLN A 192 -7.71 7.22 19.19
N ASP A 193 -8.13 7.98 18.19
CA ASP A 193 -9.49 8.53 18.09
C ASP A 193 -10.44 7.53 17.39
N VAL A 194 -9.90 6.63 16.58
CA VAL A 194 -10.67 5.68 15.76
C VAL A 194 -10.71 4.29 16.38
N PHE A 195 -9.65 3.85 17.05
CA PHE A 195 -9.60 2.52 17.65
C PHE A 195 -10.26 2.51 19.04
N THR A 196 -11.49 3.03 19.12
CA THR A 196 -12.31 2.92 20.34
C THR A 196 -13.05 1.59 20.35
N LYS A 197 -13.43 1.13 21.55
CA LYS A 197 -14.17 -0.12 21.76
C LYS A 197 -15.45 -0.17 20.92
N GLU A 198 -16.16 0.95 20.85
CA GLU A 198 -17.42 1.09 20.11
C GLU A 198 -17.21 0.95 18.61
N GLN A 199 -16.20 1.63 18.06
CA GLN A 199 -15.90 1.61 16.62
C GLN A 199 -15.33 0.25 16.20
N LEU A 200 -14.45 -0.33 17.00
CA LEU A 200 -13.91 -1.65 16.73
C LEU A 200 -15.02 -2.72 16.77
N LYS A 201 -15.92 -2.66 17.75
CA LYS A 201 -17.10 -3.55 17.79
C LYS A 201 -18.03 -3.32 16.60
N ALA A 202 -18.22 -2.07 16.15
CA ALA A 202 -19.03 -1.75 14.98
C ALA A 202 -18.41 -2.28 13.67
N ALA A 203 -17.06 -2.33 13.58
CA ALA A 203 -16.37 -2.81 12.39
C ALA A 203 -16.21 -4.33 12.34
N TYR A 204 -15.89 -4.97 13.46
CA TYR A 204 -15.53 -6.39 13.51
C TYR A 204 -16.60 -7.27 14.17
N GLY A 205 -17.61 -6.65 14.83
CA GLY A 205 -18.62 -7.40 15.60
C GLY A 205 -18.04 -8.02 16.86
N ASP A 206 -18.58 -9.19 17.24
CA ASP A 206 -18.14 -9.94 18.42
C ASP A 206 -16.89 -10.81 18.17
N ARG A 207 -16.29 -10.70 16.98
CA ARG A 207 -15.05 -11.42 16.62
C ARG A 207 -13.78 -10.81 17.23
N ILE A 208 -13.89 -9.68 17.92
CA ILE A 208 -12.77 -9.03 18.61
C ILE A 208 -12.91 -9.26 20.10
N GLN A 209 -11.90 -9.87 20.71
CA GLN A 209 -11.67 -9.81 22.16
C GLN A 209 -10.74 -8.61 22.43
N ILE A 210 -11.30 -7.57 23.03
CA ILE A 210 -10.54 -6.40 23.47
C ILE A 210 -10.00 -6.76 24.86
N LEU A 211 -8.71 -7.09 24.93
CA LEU A 211 -8.02 -7.24 26.22
C LEU A 211 -7.61 -5.85 26.69
N GLU A 212 -8.23 -5.37 27.74
CA GLU A 212 -7.82 -4.16 28.46
C GLU A 212 -6.56 -4.48 29.28
N ALA A 213 -5.40 -4.30 28.71
CA ALA A 213 -4.13 -4.30 29.43
C ALA A 213 -3.46 -2.95 29.23
N ASP A 214 -3.36 -2.15 30.28
CA ASP A 214 -2.59 -0.91 30.42
C ASP A 214 -2.35 -0.12 29.10
N HIS A 215 -3.39 0.58 28.61
CA HIS A 215 -3.37 1.43 27.40
C HIS A 215 -3.06 0.76 26.06
N ASP A 216 -2.85 -0.56 26.02
CA ASP A 216 -2.65 -1.31 24.78
C ASP A 216 -3.91 -2.10 24.40
N ILE A 217 -4.47 -1.79 23.23
CA ILE A 217 -5.57 -2.56 22.64
C ILE A 217 -4.96 -3.81 22.01
N ALA A 218 -4.98 -4.93 22.71
CA ALA A 218 -4.66 -6.23 22.14
C ALA A 218 -5.89 -6.77 21.42
N VAL A 219 -5.83 -6.81 20.09
CA VAL A 219 -6.87 -7.43 19.26
C VAL A 219 -6.44 -8.85 18.96
N VAL A 220 -7.22 -9.82 19.43
CA VAL A 220 -7.06 -11.24 19.03
C VAL A 220 -8.02 -11.47 17.87
N ASP A 221 -7.49 -11.62 16.66
CA ASP A 221 -8.25 -12.07 15.51
C ASP A 221 -8.38 -13.59 15.59
N ASP A 222 -9.61 -14.11 15.72
CA ASP A 222 -9.89 -15.54 15.67
C ASP A 222 -9.74 -16.06 14.23
N THR A 223 -8.51 -16.28 13.79
CA THR A 223 -8.19 -17.07 12.60
C THR A 223 -7.97 -18.54 13.00
N CYS A 224 -8.92 -19.16 13.69
CA CYS A 224 -8.95 -20.59 13.90
C CYS A 224 -10.24 -21.18 13.34
N CYS A 225 -10.30 -21.39 12.03
CA CYS A 225 -11.05 -22.51 11.48
C CYS A 225 -10.05 -23.64 11.22
N GLY A 226 -9.74 -24.42 12.24
CA GLY A 226 -9.16 -25.74 12.07
C GLY A 226 -10.16 -26.58 11.28
N GLU A 227 -9.73 -27.08 10.14
CA GLU A 227 -10.38 -28.18 9.45
C GLU A 227 -10.38 -29.37 10.44
N VAL A 228 -11.56 -29.78 10.83
CA VAL A 228 -11.77 -31.10 11.45
C VAL A 228 -11.90 -32.06 10.28
N GLU A 229 -10.82 -32.79 9.99
CA GLU A 229 -10.89 -33.99 9.15
C GLU A 229 -11.74 -35.04 9.90
N GLU A 230 -12.82 -35.49 9.26
CA GLU A 230 -13.40 -36.81 9.42
C GLU A 230 -12.99 -37.72 8.27
#